data_9527f40bcd31a40f0c03464df82bc1df
#
_entry.id   9527f40bcd31a40f0c03464df82bc1df
#
_cell.length_a   1.000
_cell.length_b   1.000
_cell.length_c   1.000
_cell.angle_alpha   90.00
_cell.angle_beta   90.00
_cell.angle_gamma   90.00
#
_symmetry.space_group_name_H-M   'P 1'
#
loop_
_entity.id
_entity.type
_entity.pdbx_description
1 polymer ?
#
loop_
_entity_poly.entity_id
_entity_poly.type
_entity_poly.pdbx_seq_one_letter_code
_entity_poly.pdbx_strand_id
1 'polypeptide(L)'
;MREGGPIRSSNYLKLVVDGQRNLSAAMAGQFARGCGLSGERAEFFCELVSYCQATSVQERNRGYERLYRFRPFRAVHQLAKEQGEYHSQWYLPAIRELVRRPDFQDDPQWVAEQLDPKISPAQAQKAIATLLKLGLLQRSKAGALEQTSELVTTGAGPLGHHIFSFHHMMLERAAHALDHSPRSERDVSCLTLCVSEEKLVEIKQRVRKFRQELLQAAELDDRPELVVQVNFQIFPLSQPKGKQ
;
A
#
# COMPACT_ATOMS: atom_id res chain seq x y z
N MET A 1 -17.10 -43.74 -2.02
CA MET A 1 -16.18 -42.65 -1.63
C MET A 1 -14.76 -43.16 -1.78
N ARG A 2 -14.00 -42.74 -2.79
CA ARG A 2 -12.60 -43.16 -2.95
C ARG A 2 -11.75 -42.16 -2.15
N GLU A 3 -11.14 -42.61 -1.06
CA GLU A 3 -10.15 -41.89 -0.29
C GLU A 3 -8.96 -41.56 -1.20
N GLY A 4 -8.64 -40.28 -1.32
CA GLY A 4 -7.51 -39.81 -2.12
C GLY A 4 -6.19 -40.27 -1.50
N GLY A 5 -5.49 -41.18 -2.18
CA GLY A 5 -4.17 -41.66 -1.79
C GLY A 5 -3.10 -40.53 -1.78
N PRO A 6 -1.91 -40.78 -1.23
CA PRO A 6 -0.85 -39.79 -1.09
C PRO A 6 -0.41 -39.20 -2.43
N ILE A 7 0.02 -37.93 -2.42
CA ILE A 7 0.52 -37.22 -3.61
C ILE A 7 1.72 -37.98 -4.17
N ARG A 8 1.50 -38.72 -5.27
CA ARG A 8 2.50 -39.65 -5.86
C ARG A 8 3.43 -38.98 -6.88
N SER A 9 3.34 -37.68 -7.13
CA SER A 9 4.13 -37.01 -8.17
C SER A 9 4.75 -35.71 -7.66
N SER A 10 6.08 -35.69 -7.57
CA SER A 10 6.88 -34.48 -7.30
C SER A 10 6.63 -33.39 -8.36
N ASN A 11 6.28 -33.76 -9.57
CA ASN A 11 5.96 -32.84 -10.66
C ASN A 11 4.63 -32.10 -10.43
N TYR A 12 3.64 -32.70 -9.74
CA TYR A 12 2.37 -32.05 -9.45
C TYR A 12 2.54 -30.83 -8.54
N LEU A 13 3.36 -30.96 -7.48
CA LEU A 13 3.67 -29.86 -6.57
C LEU A 13 4.33 -28.71 -7.33
N LYS A 14 5.30 -29.00 -8.19
CA LYS A 14 5.97 -28.01 -9.02
C LYS A 14 4.99 -27.25 -9.92
N LEU A 15 4.11 -27.95 -10.62
CA LEU A 15 3.10 -27.36 -11.51
C LEU A 15 2.13 -26.42 -10.74
N VAL A 16 1.80 -26.76 -9.50
CA VAL A 16 0.94 -25.92 -8.64
C VAL A 16 1.69 -24.67 -8.17
N VAL A 17 2.94 -24.82 -7.72
CA VAL A 17 3.78 -23.70 -7.26
C VAL A 17 4.08 -22.74 -8.41
N ASP A 18 4.33 -23.27 -9.60
CA ASP A 18 4.58 -22.49 -10.84
C ASP A 18 3.28 -21.87 -11.42
N GLY A 19 2.13 -22.07 -10.77
CA GLY A 19 0.83 -21.52 -11.22
C GLY A 19 0.26 -22.18 -12.48
N GLN A 20 0.83 -23.31 -12.92
CA GLN A 20 0.44 -24.02 -14.14
C GLN A 20 -0.72 -24.99 -13.91
N ARG A 21 -1.09 -25.25 -12.65
CA ARG A 21 -2.17 -26.15 -12.29
C ARG A 21 -2.90 -25.72 -11.02
N ASN A 22 -4.22 -25.79 -11.08
CA ASN A 22 -5.09 -25.51 -9.93
C ASN A 22 -5.18 -26.71 -8.98
N LEU A 23 -5.38 -26.43 -7.68
CA LEU A 23 -5.69 -27.41 -6.65
C LEU A 23 -7.18 -27.71 -6.63
N SER A 24 -7.58 -28.98 -6.68
CA SER A 24 -8.96 -29.35 -6.30
C SER A 24 -9.17 -29.17 -4.79
N ALA A 25 -10.42 -29.03 -4.35
CA ALA A 25 -10.75 -28.90 -2.92
C ALA A 25 -10.18 -30.04 -2.06
N ALA A 26 -10.25 -31.30 -2.57
CA ALA A 26 -9.67 -32.47 -1.90
C ALA A 26 -8.14 -32.38 -1.78
N MET A 27 -7.48 -31.89 -2.82
CA MET A 27 -6.02 -31.71 -2.83
C MET A 27 -5.60 -30.56 -1.93
N ALA A 28 -6.37 -29.47 -1.86
CA ALA A 28 -6.07 -28.36 -0.95
C ALA A 28 -5.99 -28.83 0.51
N GLY A 29 -6.92 -29.70 0.96
CA GLY A 29 -6.85 -30.28 2.29
C GLY A 29 -5.64 -31.20 2.53
N GLN A 30 -5.18 -31.92 1.50
CA GLN A 30 -3.96 -32.75 1.59
C GLN A 30 -2.70 -31.86 1.65
N PHE A 31 -2.65 -30.80 0.85
CA PHE A 31 -1.56 -29.83 0.89
C PHE A 31 -1.49 -29.12 2.24
N ALA A 32 -2.62 -28.69 2.80
CA ALA A 32 -2.66 -28.09 4.14
C ALA A 32 -2.00 -29.03 5.18
N ARG A 33 -2.38 -30.31 5.20
CA ARG A 33 -1.77 -31.30 6.09
C ARG A 33 -0.27 -31.52 5.81
N GLY A 34 0.12 -31.58 4.54
CA GLY A 34 1.52 -31.68 4.13
C GLY A 34 2.38 -30.49 4.58
N CYS A 35 1.78 -29.30 4.69
CA CYS A 35 2.41 -28.09 5.25
C CYS A 35 2.33 -28.03 6.78
N GLY A 36 1.86 -29.07 7.47
CA GLY A 36 1.71 -29.08 8.92
C GLY A 36 0.58 -28.19 9.45
N LEU A 37 -0.36 -27.76 8.57
CA LEU A 37 -1.50 -26.96 8.97
C LEU A 37 -2.63 -27.87 9.50
N SER A 38 -3.25 -27.46 10.62
CA SER A 38 -4.38 -28.16 11.24
C SER A 38 -5.43 -27.17 11.74
N GLY A 39 -6.66 -27.66 11.99
CA GLY A 39 -7.77 -26.85 12.49
C GLY A 39 -8.04 -25.61 11.64
N GLU A 40 -8.28 -24.48 12.28
CA GLU A 40 -8.61 -23.20 11.63
C GLU A 40 -7.60 -22.77 10.55
N ARG A 41 -6.31 -23.08 10.73
CA ARG A 41 -5.28 -22.76 9.73
C ARG A 41 -5.42 -23.59 8.45
N ALA A 42 -5.80 -24.87 8.57
CA ALA A 42 -6.05 -25.72 7.41
C ALA A 42 -7.31 -25.31 6.66
N GLU A 43 -8.36 -24.93 7.39
CA GLU A 43 -9.59 -24.38 6.81
C GLU A 43 -9.32 -23.06 6.08
N PHE A 44 -8.59 -22.14 6.71
CA PHE A 44 -8.18 -20.88 6.08
C PHE A 44 -7.41 -21.10 4.78
N PHE A 45 -6.46 -22.03 4.76
CA PHE A 45 -5.71 -22.38 3.55
C PHE A 45 -6.63 -22.88 2.43
N CYS A 46 -7.58 -23.77 2.74
CA CYS A 46 -8.52 -24.31 1.75
C CYS A 46 -9.42 -23.20 1.17
N GLU A 47 -9.93 -22.31 2.01
CA GLU A 47 -10.75 -21.17 1.57
C GLU A 47 -9.93 -20.17 0.75
N LEU A 48 -8.67 -19.93 1.11
CA LEU A 48 -7.76 -19.06 0.35
C LEU A 48 -7.50 -19.63 -1.06
N VAL A 49 -7.24 -20.94 -1.17
CA VAL A 49 -7.10 -21.61 -2.46
C VAL A 49 -8.37 -21.48 -3.30
N SER A 50 -9.54 -21.71 -2.71
CA SER A 50 -10.85 -21.56 -3.38
C SER A 50 -11.06 -20.12 -3.88
N TYR A 51 -10.75 -19.12 -3.07
CA TYR A 51 -10.85 -17.72 -3.43
C TYR A 51 -9.90 -17.33 -4.58
N CYS A 52 -8.63 -17.74 -4.49
CA CYS A 52 -7.62 -17.43 -5.52
C CYS A 52 -7.92 -18.08 -6.87
N GLN A 53 -8.58 -19.25 -6.88
CA GLN A 53 -8.91 -20.01 -8.07
C GLN A 53 -10.34 -19.73 -8.60
N ALA A 54 -11.09 -18.83 -7.96
CA ALA A 54 -12.43 -18.46 -8.41
C ALA A 54 -12.40 -17.85 -9.81
N THR A 55 -13.20 -18.38 -10.71
CA THR A 55 -13.29 -17.96 -12.11
C THR A 55 -14.39 -16.93 -12.38
N SER A 56 -15.37 -16.83 -11.48
CA SER A 56 -16.47 -15.87 -11.56
C SER A 56 -16.42 -14.84 -10.42
N VAL A 57 -17.01 -13.67 -10.68
CA VAL A 57 -17.16 -12.61 -9.65
C VAL A 57 -17.99 -13.11 -8.47
N GLN A 58 -19.03 -13.90 -8.73
CA GLN A 58 -19.90 -14.44 -7.69
C GLN A 58 -19.15 -15.44 -6.78
N GLU A 59 -18.36 -16.35 -7.34
CA GLU A 59 -17.53 -17.27 -6.57
C GLU A 59 -16.47 -16.52 -5.75
N ARG A 60 -15.86 -15.51 -6.34
CA ARG A 60 -14.88 -14.68 -5.65
C ARG A 60 -15.49 -13.94 -4.46
N ASN A 61 -16.67 -13.34 -4.63
CA ASN A 61 -17.37 -12.67 -3.54
C ASN A 61 -17.73 -13.61 -2.40
N ARG A 62 -18.27 -14.81 -2.72
CA ARG A 62 -18.55 -15.85 -1.72
C ARG A 62 -17.29 -16.35 -1.02
N GLY A 63 -16.20 -16.52 -1.76
CA GLY A 63 -14.89 -16.89 -1.19
C GLY A 63 -14.37 -15.81 -0.22
N TYR A 64 -14.50 -14.54 -0.60
CA TYR A 64 -14.15 -13.41 0.26
C TYR A 64 -14.94 -13.40 1.57
N GLU A 65 -16.26 -13.60 1.52
CA GLU A 65 -17.12 -13.67 2.71
C GLU A 65 -16.69 -14.82 3.66
N ARG A 66 -16.32 -15.97 3.10
CA ARG A 66 -15.83 -17.10 3.91
C ARG A 66 -14.48 -16.81 4.54
N LEU A 67 -13.54 -16.21 3.80
CA LEU A 67 -12.24 -15.78 4.34
C LEU A 67 -12.37 -14.73 5.43
N TYR A 68 -13.36 -13.85 5.33
CA TYR A 68 -13.59 -12.79 6.32
C TYR A 68 -13.98 -13.33 7.73
N ARG A 69 -14.36 -14.61 7.85
CA ARG A 69 -14.61 -15.29 9.13
C ARG A 69 -13.33 -15.48 9.94
N PHE A 70 -12.18 -15.58 9.27
CA PHE A 70 -10.89 -15.82 9.92
C PHE A 70 -10.29 -14.51 10.47
N ARG A 71 -9.92 -14.53 11.76
CA ARG A 71 -9.38 -13.35 12.45
C ARG A 71 -8.13 -12.76 11.78
N PRO A 72 -7.11 -13.56 11.34
CA PRO A 72 -5.94 -13.04 10.66
C PRO A 72 -6.28 -12.33 9.34
N PHE A 73 -7.23 -12.88 8.57
CA PHE A 73 -7.67 -12.28 7.31
C PHE A 73 -8.40 -10.96 7.55
N ARG A 74 -9.29 -10.89 8.57
CA ARG A 74 -9.95 -9.65 8.95
C ARG A 74 -8.96 -8.57 9.38
N ALA A 75 -7.96 -8.92 10.20
CA ALA A 75 -6.96 -7.96 10.66
C ALA A 75 -6.16 -7.35 9.50
N VAL A 76 -5.71 -8.17 8.53
CA VAL A 76 -5.02 -7.69 7.33
C VAL A 76 -5.92 -6.81 6.45
N HIS A 77 -7.20 -7.19 6.28
CA HIS A 77 -8.15 -6.40 5.49
C HIS A 77 -8.61 -5.12 6.20
N GLN A 78 -8.70 -5.14 7.53
CA GLN A 78 -8.95 -3.94 8.32
C GLN A 78 -7.80 -2.94 8.11
N LEU A 79 -6.56 -3.38 8.25
CA LEU A 79 -5.38 -2.57 7.98
C LEU A 79 -5.34 -2.05 6.53
N ALA A 80 -5.68 -2.90 5.54
CA ALA A 80 -5.74 -2.49 4.14
C ALA A 80 -6.85 -1.44 3.89
N LYS A 81 -7.99 -1.55 4.59
CA LYS A 81 -9.07 -0.56 4.52
C LYS A 81 -8.65 0.78 5.13
N GLU A 82 -7.99 0.75 6.30
CA GLU A 82 -7.46 1.93 6.97
C GLU A 82 -6.38 2.62 6.13
N GLN A 83 -5.45 1.85 5.57
CA GLN A 83 -4.48 2.35 4.60
C GLN A 83 -5.16 2.91 3.34
N GLY A 84 -6.24 2.28 2.87
CA GLY A 84 -7.05 2.76 1.76
C GLY A 84 -7.73 4.08 2.07
N GLU A 85 -8.28 4.24 3.27
CA GLU A 85 -8.91 5.47 3.72
C GLU A 85 -7.87 6.61 3.83
N TYR A 86 -6.67 6.33 4.36
CA TYR A 86 -5.56 7.27 4.43
C TYR A 86 -5.08 7.76 3.06
N HIS A 87 -5.05 6.89 2.06
CA HIS A 87 -4.62 7.21 0.69
C HIS A 87 -5.79 7.59 -0.24
N SER A 88 -7.01 7.77 0.29
CA SER A 88 -8.18 8.09 -0.51
C SER A 88 -8.18 9.52 -1.06
N GLN A 89 -7.44 10.41 -0.42
CA GLN A 89 -7.28 11.82 -0.80
C GLN A 89 -5.82 12.21 -0.65
N TRP A 90 -5.29 12.97 -1.60
CA TRP A 90 -3.90 13.42 -1.61
C TRP A 90 -3.53 14.26 -0.38
N TYR A 91 -4.48 15.00 0.16
CA TYR A 91 -4.24 15.92 1.29
C TYR A 91 -4.25 15.23 2.66
N LEU A 92 -4.70 13.99 2.80
CA LEU A 92 -4.65 13.28 4.08
C LEU A 92 -3.21 13.08 4.57
N PRO A 93 -2.28 12.51 3.78
CA PRO A 93 -0.87 12.46 4.17
C PRO A 93 -0.25 13.85 4.37
N ALA A 94 -0.60 14.82 3.53
CA ALA A 94 -0.08 16.18 3.66
C ALA A 94 -0.49 16.85 4.98
N ILE A 95 -1.76 16.73 5.38
CA ILE A 95 -2.27 17.27 6.66
C ILE A 95 -1.61 16.55 7.85
N ARG A 96 -1.40 15.24 7.77
CA ARG A 96 -0.69 14.50 8.80
C ARG A 96 0.71 15.08 9.04
N GLU A 97 1.46 15.33 7.97
CA GLU A 97 2.80 15.91 8.07
C GLU A 97 2.77 17.40 8.49
N LEU A 98 1.75 18.16 8.07
CA LEU A 98 1.58 19.57 8.42
C LEU A 98 1.50 19.79 9.93
N VAL A 99 0.93 18.85 10.69
CA VAL A 99 0.83 18.91 12.17
C VAL A 99 2.20 19.00 12.86
N ARG A 100 3.30 18.61 12.20
CA ARG A 100 4.66 18.71 12.76
C ARG A 100 5.23 20.13 12.72
N ARG A 101 4.66 21.04 11.95
CA ARG A 101 5.18 22.40 11.83
C ARG A 101 5.04 23.15 13.16
N PRO A 102 6.05 23.90 13.59
CA PRO A 102 5.99 24.68 14.85
C PRO A 102 4.89 25.74 14.88
N ASP A 103 4.48 26.25 13.71
CA ASP A 103 3.43 27.25 13.55
C ASP A 103 2.03 26.64 13.28
N PHE A 104 1.88 25.32 13.41
CA PHE A 104 0.63 24.62 13.14
C PHE A 104 -0.52 25.17 13.99
N GLN A 105 -1.66 25.39 13.36
CA GLN A 105 -2.90 25.80 14.00
C GLN A 105 -3.98 24.74 13.76
N ASP A 106 -4.62 24.28 14.84
CA ASP A 106 -5.75 23.34 14.78
C ASP A 106 -7.04 24.08 14.37
N ASP A 107 -6.96 24.75 13.23
CA ASP A 107 -8.06 25.47 12.59
C ASP A 107 -8.23 24.97 11.13
N PRO A 108 -9.42 24.46 10.78
CA PRO A 108 -9.69 23.98 9.42
C PRO A 108 -9.48 25.02 8.31
N GLN A 109 -9.71 26.29 8.61
CA GLN A 109 -9.46 27.38 7.66
C GLN A 109 -7.96 27.53 7.41
N TRP A 110 -7.16 27.61 8.50
CA TRP A 110 -5.70 27.69 8.39
C TRP A 110 -5.13 26.48 7.65
N VAL A 111 -5.52 25.24 8.03
CA VAL A 111 -5.05 24.02 7.38
C VAL A 111 -5.37 24.02 5.87
N ALA A 112 -6.56 24.47 5.49
CA ALA A 112 -6.98 24.50 4.11
C ALA A 112 -6.13 25.48 3.26
N GLU A 113 -5.68 26.58 3.86
CA GLU A 113 -4.86 27.62 3.22
C GLU A 113 -3.38 27.25 3.10
N GLN A 114 -2.89 26.33 3.96
CA GLN A 114 -1.48 25.87 3.93
C GLN A 114 -1.20 24.86 2.83
N LEU A 115 -2.20 24.31 2.18
CA LEU A 115 -2.02 23.30 1.14
C LEU A 115 -2.00 23.91 -0.26
N ASP A 116 -1.21 23.32 -1.14
CA ASP A 116 -1.18 23.64 -2.57
C ASP A 116 -1.52 22.39 -3.42
N PRO A 117 -2.64 22.42 -4.17
CA PRO A 117 -3.67 23.44 -4.17
C PRO A 117 -4.45 23.53 -2.85
N LYS A 118 -4.97 24.70 -2.56
CA LYS A 118 -5.85 24.89 -1.39
C LYS A 118 -7.06 23.96 -1.46
N ILE A 119 -7.50 23.50 -0.29
CA ILE A 119 -8.74 22.73 -0.14
C ILE A 119 -9.79 23.57 0.59
N SER A 120 -11.03 23.08 0.71
CA SER A 120 -12.03 23.78 1.51
C SER A 120 -11.83 23.48 3.01
N PRO A 121 -12.23 24.39 3.91
CA PRO A 121 -12.20 24.14 5.35
C PRO A 121 -12.99 22.89 5.78
N ALA A 122 -14.10 22.60 5.10
CA ALA A 122 -14.87 21.39 5.33
C ALA A 122 -14.09 20.11 4.98
N GLN A 123 -13.28 20.14 3.92
CA GLN A 123 -12.37 19.04 3.57
C GLN A 123 -11.27 18.89 4.62
N ALA A 124 -10.66 19.99 5.07
CA ALA A 124 -9.65 19.97 6.13
C ALA A 124 -10.20 19.40 7.44
N GLN A 125 -11.37 19.83 7.88
CA GLN A 125 -12.06 19.33 9.07
C GLN A 125 -12.34 17.81 8.96
N LYS A 126 -12.88 17.37 7.82
CA LYS A 126 -13.14 15.94 7.57
C LYS A 126 -11.85 15.12 7.55
N ALA A 127 -10.77 15.66 6.98
CA ALA A 127 -9.47 15.01 6.94
C ALA A 127 -8.88 14.82 8.33
N ILE A 128 -8.90 15.86 9.18
CA ILE A 128 -8.43 15.78 10.58
C ILE A 128 -9.25 14.72 11.34
N ALA A 129 -10.59 14.72 11.21
CA ALA A 129 -11.45 13.73 11.84
C ALA A 129 -11.13 12.30 11.35
N THR A 130 -10.84 12.12 10.06
CA THR A 130 -10.43 10.83 9.48
C THR A 130 -9.08 10.38 10.04
N LEU A 131 -8.08 11.25 10.11
CA LEU A 131 -6.76 10.93 10.64
C LEU A 131 -6.80 10.56 12.12
N LEU A 132 -7.63 11.24 12.94
CA LEU A 132 -7.89 10.88 14.33
C LEU A 132 -8.57 9.52 14.46
N LYS A 133 -9.57 9.24 13.64
CA LYS A 133 -10.28 7.93 13.60
C LYS A 133 -9.34 6.79 13.24
N LEU A 134 -8.40 7.02 12.31
CA LEU A 134 -7.40 6.04 11.89
C LEU A 134 -6.25 5.88 12.90
N GLY A 135 -6.21 6.68 13.96
CA GLY A 135 -5.12 6.68 14.93
C GLY A 135 -3.79 7.23 14.41
N LEU A 136 -3.80 7.93 13.26
CA LEU A 136 -2.62 8.56 12.64
C LEU A 136 -2.32 9.95 13.21
N LEU A 137 -3.32 10.56 13.83
CA LEU A 137 -3.21 11.72 14.70
C LEU A 137 -3.85 11.37 16.05
N GLN A 138 -3.39 12.05 17.09
CA GLN A 138 -3.99 11.98 18.44
C GLN A 138 -4.06 13.39 19.04
N ARG A 139 -4.87 13.55 20.09
CA ARG A 139 -4.84 14.76 20.90
C ARG A 139 -4.00 14.52 22.14
N SER A 140 -3.06 15.43 22.40
CA SER A 140 -2.27 15.43 23.62
C SER A 140 -3.17 15.76 24.84
N LYS A 141 -2.64 15.63 26.03
CA LYS A 141 -3.33 16.02 27.27
C LYS A 141 -3.70 17.51 27.29
N ALA A 142 -2.96 18.33 26.56
CA ALA A 142 -3.23 19.76 26.41
C ALA A 142 -4.23 20.07 25.29
N GLY A 143 -4.74 19.05 24.58
CA GLY A 143 -5.69 19.21 23.48
C GLY A 143 -5.05 19.43 22.12
N ALA A 144 -3.73 19.62 22.03
CA ALA A 144 -3.03 19.83 20.77
C ALA A 144 -3.04 18.56 19.90
N LEU A 145 -3.11 18.72 18.57
CA LEU A 145 -2.95 17.62 17.62
C LEU A 145 -1.47 17.23 17.53
N GLU A 146 -1.22 15.94 17.58
CA GLU A 146 0.10 15.34 17.48
C GLU A 146 0.06 14.13 16.53
N GLN A 147 1.15 13.88 15.81
CA GLN A 147 1.31 12.64 15.06
C GLN A 147 1.48 11.45 16.02
N THR A 148 0.93 10.31 15.65
CA THR A 148 1.31 9.05 16.27
C THR A 148 2.62 8.55 15.64
N SER A 149 3.38 7.70 16.38
CA SER A 149 4.69 7.19 15.96
C SER A 149 4.65 6.20 14.77
N GLU A 150 3.48 5.91 14.20
CA GLU A 150 3.38 4.99 13.08
C GLU A 150 3.81 5.65 11.77
N LEU A 151 4.94 5.19 11.22
CA LEU A 151 5.37 5.51 9.86
C LEU A 151 4.44 4.85 8.83
N VAL A 152 3.67 5.64 8.13
CA VAL A 152 2.78 5.15 7.07
C VAL A 152 3.47 5.28 5.72
N THR A 153 3.93 4.17 5.17
CA THR A 153 4.45 4.11 3.80
C THR A 153 3.52 3.30 2.91
N THR A 154 3.46 3.62 1.62
CA THR A 154 2.85 2.76 0.60
C THR A 154 3.70 1.52 0.39
N GLY A 155 3.73 0.58 1.36
CA GLY A 155 4.62 -0.59 1.35
C GLY A 155 4.59 -1.42 0.06
N ALA A 156 5.50 -2.41 -0.03
CA ALA A 156 5.63 -3.34 -1.17
C ALA A 156 4.54 -4.43 -1.23
N GLY A 157 3.46 -4.30 -0.44
CA GLY A 157 2.35 -5.25 -0.43
C GLY A 157 1.49 -5.20 -1.70
N PRO A 158 0.52 -6.13 -1.88
CA PRO A 158 -0.39 -6.10 -3.01
C PRO A 158 -1.13 -4.76 -3.01
N LEU A 159 -0.88 -3.97 -4.06
CA LEU A 159 -1.43 -2.62 -4.21
C LEU A 159 -2.95 -2.72 -4.33
N GLY A 160 -3.67 -2.34 -3.28
CA GLY A 160 -5.11 -2.16 -3.35
C GLY A 160 -5.46 -1.02 -4.31
N HIS A 161 -6.70 -1.03 -4.84
CA HIS A 161 -7.18 0.01 -5.76
C HIS A 161 -6.94 1.44 -5.25
N HIS A 162 -7.02 1.65 -3.94
CA HIS A 162 -6.79 2.95 -3.29
C HIS A 162 -5.34 3.44 -3.43
N ILE A 163 -4.34 2.56 -3.30
CA ILE A 163 -2.93 2.92 -3.47
C ILE A 163 -2.63 3.27 -4.93
N PHE A 164 -3.23 2.54 -5.86
CA PHE A 164 -3.15 2.86 -7.29
C PHE A 164 -3.71 4.26 -7.58
N SER A 165 -4.92 4.56 -7.09
CA SER A 165 -5.54 5.88 -7.23
C SER A 165 -4.71 6.98 -6.58
N PHE A 166 -4.11 6.72 -5.41
CA PHE A 166 -3.21 7.65 -4.75
C PHE A 166 -1.97 7.96 -5.60
N HIS A 167 -1.34 6.94 -6.19
CA HIS A 167 -0.21 7.18 -7.09
C HIS A 167 -0.60 8.02 -8.30
N HIS A 168 -1.79 7.83 -8.89
CA HIS A 168 -2.30 8.70 -9.95
C HIS A 168 -2.44 10.15 -9.48
N MET A 169 -3.07 10.39 -8.33
CA MET A 169 -3.18 11.75 -7.76
C MET A 169 -1.80 12.39 -7.54
N MET A 170 -0.80 11.63 -7.06
CA MET A 170 0.55 12.16 -6.85
C MET A 170 1.28 12.47 -8.17
N LEU A 171 1.04 11.71 -9.23
CA LEU A 171 1.57 12.01 -10.57
C LEU A 171 0.92 13.27 -11.16
N GLU A 172 -0.39 13.44 -10.97
CA GLU A 172 -1.11 14.66 -11.36
C GLU A 172 -0.59 15.89 -10.59
N ARG A 173 -0.30 15.75 -9.29
CA ARG A 173 0.33 16.81 -8.49
C ARG A 173 1.73 17.14 -9.00
N ALA A 174 2.54 16.15 -9.36
CA ALA A 174 3.86 16.37 -9.94
C ALA A 174 3.79 17.11 -11.30
N ALA A 175 2.84 16.73 -12.16
CA ALA A 175 2.60 17.43 -13.43
C ALA A 175 2.15 18.89 -13.19
N HIS A 176 1.23 19.11 -12.24
CA HIS A 176 0.80 20.46 -11.86
C HIS A 176 1.97 21.32 -11.35
N ALA A 177 2.85 20.75 -10.52
CA ALA A 177 4.02 21.44 -10.01
C ALA A 177 5.01 21.85 -11.12
N LEU A 178 5.10 21.09 -12.23
CA LEU A 178 5.90 21.46 -13.39
C LEU A 178 5.45 22.79 -14.02
N ASP A 179 4.13 23.02 -14.04
CA ASP A 179 3.54 24.18 -14.70
C ASP A 179 3.42 25.41 -13.78
N HIS A 180 3.26 25.20 -12.46
CA HIS A 180 2.83 26.25 -11.55
C HIS A 180 3.83 26.56 -10.43
N SER A 181 4.70 25.64 -10.02
CA SER A 181 5.68 25.88 -8.96
C SER A 181 6.95 26.54 -9.50
N PRO A 182 7.57 27.52 -8.82
CA PRO A 182 8.86 28.08 -9.18
C PRO A 182 9.96 27.02 -9.26
N ARG A 183 10.95 27.21 -10.14
CA ARG A 183 12.08 26.28 -10.26
C ARG A 183 12.90 26.13 -8.99
N SER A 184 12.94 27.14 -8.15
CA SER A 184 13.64 27.13 -6.86
C SER A 184 12.96 26.25 -5.80
N GLU A 185 11.68 25.91 -6.00
CA GLU A 185 10.86 25.15 -5.04
C GLU A 185 10.61 23.69 -5.46
N ARG A 186 11.10 23.31 -6.66
CA ARG A 186 10.93 21.95 -7.20
C ARG A 186 12.22 21.39 -7.76
N ASP A 187 12.42 20.11 -7.63
CA ASP A 187 13.40 19.32 -8.37
C ASP A 187 12.66 18.27 -9.21
N VAL A 188 12.81 18.36 -10.53
CA VAL A 188 12.24 17.40 -11.45
C VAL A 188 13.32 16.91 -12.39
N SER A 189 13.69 15.65 -12.23
CA SER A 189 14.74 15.01 -13.00
C SER A 189 14.30 13.61 -13.45
N CYS A 190 14.86 13.12 -14.54
CA CYS A 190 14.60 11.78 -15.04
C CYS A 190 15.87 11.15 -15.64
N LEU A 191 15.89 9.82 -15.62
CA LEU A 191 16.95 9.02 -16.23
C LEU A 191 16.31 7.98 -17.15
N THR A 192 16.81 7.88 -18.40
CA THR A 192 16.46 6.78 -19.31
C THR A 192 17.67 5.87 -19.43
N LEU A 193 17.52 4.61 -19.02
CA LEU A 193 18.60 3.65 -18.90
C LEU A 193 18.28 2.37 -19.71
N CYS A 194 19.30 1.80 -20.35
CA CYS A 194 19.23 0.45 -20.90
C CYS A 194 20.00 -0.49 -19.96
N VAL A 195 19.31 -1.42 -19.32
CA VAL A 195 19.88 -2.28 -18.25
C VAL A 195 19.38 -3.72 -18.39
N SER A 196 20.13 -4.67 -17.81
CA SER A 196 19.67 -6.06 -17.65
C SER A 196 18.58 -6.17 -16.56
N GLU A 197 17.86 -7.29 -16.51
CA GLU A 197 16.86 -7.55 -15.46
C GLU A 197 17.49 -7.56 -14.06
N GLU A 198 18.69 -8.16 -13.91
CA GLU A 198 19.43 -8.19 -12.65
C GLU A 198 19.81 -6.77 -12.20
N LYS A 199 20.27 -5.94 -13.14
CA LYS A 199 20.62 -4.54 -12.83
C LYS A 199 19.38 -3.72 -12.47
N LEU A 200 18.22 -3.99 -13.08
CA LEU A 200 16.95 -3.35 -12.70
C LEU A 200 16.56 -3.71 -11.27
N VAL A 201 16.74 -4.96 -10.85
CA VAL A 201 16.51 -5.38 -9.45
C VAL A 201 17.42 -4.61 -8.48
N GLU A 202 18.72 -4.50 -8.82
CA GLU A 202 19.68 -3.72 -8.01
C GLU A 202 19.26 -2.24 -7.90
N ILE A 203 18.86 -1.61 -9.00
CA ILE A 203 18.39 -0.21 -9.00
C ILE A 203 17.16 -0.06 -8.08
N LYS A 204 16.19 -0.96 -8.17
CA LYS A 204 15.01 -0.94 -7.28
C LYS A 204 15.39 -1.08 -5.80
N GLN A 205 16.40 -1.88 -5.48
CA GLN A 205 16.92 -2.01 -4.11
C GLN A 205 17.59 -0.72 -3.62
N ARG A 206 18.40 -0.07 -4.47
CA ARG A 206 19.03 1.23 -4.16
C ARG A 206 17.97 2.32 -3.91
N VAL A 207 16.94 2.39 -4.73
CA VAL A 207 15.82 3.34 -4.52
C VAL A 207 15.09 3.06 -3.21
N ARG A 208 14.88 1.78 -2.84
CA ARG A 208 14.28 1.43 -1.53
C ARG A 208 15.14 1.93 -0.38
N LYS A 209 16.46 1.73 -0.44
CA LYS A 209 17.40 2.20 0.58
C LYS A 209 17.37 3.73 0.68
N PHE A 210 17.45 4.41 -0.45
CA PHE A 210 17.39 5.88 -0.50
C PHE A 210 16.08 6.44 0.09
N ARG A 211 14.93 5.80 -0.17
CA ARG A 211 13.66 6.17 0.47
C ARG A 211 13.72 6.07 2.00
N GLN A 212 14.38 5.04 2.54
CA GLN A 212 14.56 4.88 3.99
C GLN A 212 15.48 5.97 4.55
N GLU A 213 16.54 6.32 3.86
CA GLU A 213 17.45 7.42 4.22
C GLU A 213 16.72 8.77 4.27
N LEU A 214 15.84 9.04 3.29
CA LEU A 214 15.00 10.26 3.29
C LEU A 214 14.03 10.30 4.46
N LEU A 215 13.37 9.18 4.78
CA LEU A 215 12.47 9.10 5.94
C LEU A 215 13.21 9.38 7.24
N GLN A 216 14.39 8.79 7.43
CA GLN A 216 15.23 9.04 8.61
C GLN A 216 15.68 10.51 8.68
N ALA A 217 16.08 11.10 7.56
CA ALA A 217 16.47 12.51 7.51
C ALA A 217 15.30 13.44 7.91
N ALA A 218 14.08 13.13 7.42
CA ALA A 218 12.90 13.90 7.77
C ALA A 218 12.47 13.74 9.25
N GLU A 219 12.71 12.55 9.84
CA GLU A 219 12.42 12.30 11.27
C GLU A 219 13.36 13.09 12.20
N LEU A 220 14.60 13.27 11.77
CA LEU A 220 15.64 13.98 12.53
C LEU A 220 15.54 15.51 12.39
N ASP A 221 14.62 16.01 11.57
CA ASP A 221 14.42 17.45 11.43
C ASP A 221 13.62 18.02 12.60
N ASP A 222 14.29 18.81 13.42
CA ASP A 222 13.72 19.43 14.61
C ASP A 222 12.87 20.69 14.31
N ARG A 223 12.93 21.22 13.09
CA ARG A 223 12.23 22.44 12.67
C ARG A 223 11.62 22.31 11.27
N PRO A 224 10.68 21.40 11.08
CA PRO A 224 10.04 21.21 9.78
C PRO A 224 9.19 22.44 9.41
N GLU A 225 9.45 23.02 8.24
CA GLU A 225 8.74 24.21 7.75
C GLU A 225 7.85 23.90 6.54
N LEU A 226 8.15 22.85 5.78
CA LEU A 226 7.48 22.51 4.53
C LEU A 226 7.02 21.06 4.50
N VAL A 227 5.86 20.83 3.91
CA VAL A 227 5.41 19.50 3.54
C VAL A 227 5.73 19.28 2.07
N VAL A 228 6.58 18.30 1.78
CA VAL A 228 7.00 18.00 0.40
C VAL A 228 6.60 16.58 -0.01
N GLN A 229 6.27 16.41 -1.28
CA GLN A 229 6.04 15.11 -1.88
C GLN A 229 7.25 14.70 -2.71
N VAL A 230 7.79 13.51 -2.46
CA VAL A 230 8.84 12.90 -3.27
C VAL A 230 8.29 11.65 -3.96
N ASN A 231 8.26 11.66 -5.29
CA ASN A 231 7.77 10.56 -6.11
C ASN A 231 8.93 9.75 -6.69
N PHE A 232 8.77 8.43 -6.70
CA PHE A 232 9.72 7.51 -7.33
C PHE A 232 8.98 6.59 -8.30
N GLN A 233 9.27 6.70 -9.59
CA GLN A 233 8.70 5.85 -10.63
C GLN A 233 9.80 5.13 -11.38
N ILE A 234 9.69 3.80 -11.50
CA ILE A 234 10.56 2.96 -12.31
C ILE A 234 9.66 2.05 -13.13
N PHE A 235 9.63 2.25 -14.44
CA PHE A 235 8.78 1.49 -15.35
C PHE A 235 9.50 1.24 -16.70
N PRO A 236 9.16 0.16 -17.43
CA PRO A 236 9.76 -0.12 -18.72
C PRO A 236 9.23 0.82 -19.81
N LEU A 237 10.12 1.26 -20.71
CA LEU A 237 9.80 1.97 -21.95
C LEU A 237 9.94 1.06 -23.18
N SER A 238 10.37 -0.19 -23.01
CA SER A 238 10.53 -1.19 -24.08
C SER A 238 9.93 -2.53 -23.69
N GLN A 239 9.65 -3.37 -24.67
CA GLN A 239 9.22 -4.73 -24.43
C GLN A 239 10.39 -5.60 -23.94
N PRO A 240 10.18 -6.53 -22.97
CA PRO A 240 11.23 -7.47 -22.57
C PRO A 240 11.61 -8.39 -23.72
N LYS A 241 12.91 -8.73 -23.81
CA LYS A 241 13.42 -9.67 -24.80
C LYS A 241 12.77 -11.05 -24.57
N GLY A 242 12.04 -11.59 -25.55
CA GLY A 242 11.54 -12.97 -25.52
C GLY A 242 10.08 -13.19 -25.07
N LYS A 243 9.27 -12.16 -24.87
CA LYS A 243 7.80 -12.29 -24.76
C LYS A 243 7.16 -11.97 -26.11
N GLN A 244 7.17 -12.93 -27.01
CA GLN A 244 6.21 -13.06 -28.12
C GLN A 244 5.14 -14.07 -27.75
#